data_3fdd4c56b1f22f46508faa4d952e93fc
#
_entry.id   3fdd4c56b1f22f46508faa4d952e93fc
#
_cell.length_a   1.000
_cell.length_b   1.000
_cell.length_c   1.000
_cell.angle_alpha   90.00
_cell.angle_beta   90.00
_cell.angle_gamma   90.00
#
_symmetry.space_group_name_H-M   'P 1'
#
loop_
_entity.id
_entity.type
_entity.pdbx_description
1 polymer ?
#
loop_
_entity_poly.entity_id
_entity_poly.type
_entity_poly.pdbx_seq_one_letter_code
_entity_poly.pdbx_strand_id
1 'polypeptide(L)'
;MIPLKIFPKIQFPFRTSNDLPFLMPKKLFVLAGEVSGDLHAAPVAARLLLEVPDLRVFGVGGEGLRRLGAELLYDTRQMSIMGFFDVLKHAGFLRRVIRELKEAVRREMPDAVLLVDYPGMNLIMAKFCGELGIPVIYYISPQVWAWKERRVKAIRASIDRLLVIFRFEVDFFLRHGIDAEFVGHPVIEELAEVSLPPKEEFLKAHGIGADTQLVGLLPGSRKQELAYIFPSMLKGARLLARGRRVVFLMGRAPNLDAGLYGELEAYGDLKIVECSAYEVMQYSDLGLVTSGTATLEALCFGMPMVVLYRTGRLNYMIGRMLVKLTSISLANIVTKGLGAREQVVPELIQDAMDGEGIFREGSRILDDPALAAAMRKELLAARAGLASESPSQRVAEVLEEYLVGTGRRGALQIKE
;
A
#
# COMPACT_ATOMS: atom_id res chain seq x y z
N MET A 1 -11.63 12.93 -3.87
CA MET A 1 -10.42 13.77 -3.80
C MET A 1 -10.21 14.07 -2.32
N ILE A 2 -9.34 13.31 -1.65
CA ILE A 2 -8.95 13.62 -0.28
C ILE A 2 -8.30 15.01 -0.35
N PRO A 3 -8.79 16.02 0.36
CA PRO A 3 -8.12 17.31 0.36
C PRO A 3 -6.76 17.10 1.03
N LEU A 4 -5.70 17.12 0.23
CA LEU A 4 -4.29 17.15 0.67
C LEU A 4 -4.01 18.44 1.45
N LYS A 5 -4.61 18.56 2.65
CA LYS A 5 -4.25 19.54 3.68
C LYS A 5 -3.14 19.04 4.60
N ILE A 6 -2.33 18.10 4.13
CA ILE A 6 -1.40 17.33 4.98
C ILE A 6 -0.12 18.11 5.32
N PHE A 7 0.18 19.20 4.60
CA PHE A 7 1.36 19.99 4.96
C PHE A 7 1.00 21.47 5.09
N PRO A 8 1.20 22.08 6.28
CA PRO A 8 1.23 23.53 6.37
C PRO A 8 2.33 24.05 5.42
N LYS A 9 2.10 25.21 4.80
CA LYS A 9 3.16 25.88 4.02
C LYS A 9 4.35 26.09 4.95
N ILE A 10 5.34 25.19 4.87
CA ILE A 10 6.60 25.33 5.58
C ILE A 10 7.30 26.51 4.91
N GLN A 11 7.25 27.70 5.51
CA GLN A 11 8.13 28.79 5.19
C GLN A 11 9.47 28.45 5.79
N PHE A 12 10.42 28.08 4.95
CA PHE A 12 11.80 27.89 5.37
C PHE A 12 12.36 29.25 5.83
N PRO A 13 12.86 29.36 7.08
CA PRO A 13 13.56 30.57 7.49
C PRO A 13 14.84 30.68 6.69
N PHE A 14 14.98 31.76 5.92
CA PHE A 14 16.26 32.12 5.33
C PHE A 14 17.26 32.35 6.47
N ARG A 15 18.10 31.38 6.76
CA ARG A 15 19.30 31.57 7.59
C ARG A 15 20.37 32.18 6.70
N THR A 16 20.75 33.43 7.02
CA THR A 16 21.95 34.05 6.48
C THR A 16 23.16 33.30 7.03
N SER A 17 23.82 32.54 6.15
CA SER A 17 25.04 31.81 6.46
C SER A 17 26.25 32.75 6.34
N ASN A 18 26.87 33.11 7.45
CA ASN A 18 28.28 33.40 7.49
C ASN A 18 28.87 32.53 8.62
N ASP A 19 29.91 31.75 8.26
CA ASP A 19 30.79 30.96 9.15
C ASP A 19 30.47 29.47 9.37
N LEU A 20 30.21 28.71 8.29
CA LEU A 20 30.44 27.25 8.31
C LEU A 20 31.31 26.82 7.13
N PRO A 21 32.23 25.84 7.30
CA PRO A 21 33.00 25.33 6.17
C PRO A 21 32.04 24.85 5.08
N PHE A 22 32.39 25.11 3.82
CA PHE A 22 31.61 24.72 2.62
C PHE A 22 31.42 23.19 2.61
N LEU A 23 30.47 22.69 3.38
CA LEU A 23 30.02 21.31 3.26
C LEU A 23 29.24 21.21 1.95
N MET A 24 29.72 20.41 1.01
CA MET A 24 28.99 20.10 -0.20
C MET A 24 27.58 19.62 0.16
N PRO A 25 26.51 20.12 -0.49
CA PRO A 25 25.15 19.72 -0.19
C PRO A 25 25.00 18.21 -0.31
N LYS A 26 24.41 17.59 0.70
CA LYS A 26 24.12 16.16 0.69
C LYS A 26 23.08 15.84 -0.38
N LYS A 27 23.20 14.68 -1.02
CA LYS A 27 22.35 14.28 -2.14
C LYS A 27 21.70 12.93 -1.85
N LEU A 28 20.39 12.91 -1.96
CA LEU A 28 19.58 11.68 -1.87
C LEU A 28 18.94 11.41 -3.24
N PHE A 29 19.22 10.25 -3.82
CA PHE A 29 18.49 9.75 -4.97
C PHE A 29 17.29 8.93 -4.49
N VAL A 30 16.08 9.28 -4.95
CA VAL A 30 14.83 8.56 -4.61
C VAL A 30 14.25 7.91 -5.86
N LEU A 31 13.84 6.64 -5.76
CA LEU A 31 13.08 5.96 -6.81
C LEU A 31 11.78 5.39 -6.25
N ALA A 32 10.71 6.16 -6.42
CA ALA A 32 9.33 5.81 -6.14
C ALA A 32 8.56 5.74 -7.47
N GLY A 33 8.47 4.54 -8.06
CA GLY A 33 7.97 4.36 -9.44
C GLY A 33 6.45 4.34 -9.57
N GLU A 34 5.70 4.31 -8.46
CA GLU A 34 4.24 4.28 -8.42
C GLU A 34 3.71 5.39 -7.51
N VAL A 35 2.42 5.73 -7.67
CA VAL A 35 1.77 6.76 -6.83
C VAL A 35 1.83 6.41 -5.35
N SER A 36 1.64 5.14 -4.99
CA SER A 36 1.79 4.65 -3.62
C SER A 36 3.22 4.83 -3.11
N GLY A 37 4.23 4.56 -3.95
CA GLY A 37 5.63 4.78 -3.60
C GLY A 37 5.94 6.24 -3.27
N ASP A 38 5.38 7.20 -4.02
CA ASP A 38 5.51 8.64 -3.74
C ASP A 38 4.83 9.03 -2.42
N LEU A 39 3.64 8.48 -2.14
CA LEU A 39 2.95 8.71 -0.87
C LEU A 39 3.77 8.25 0.34
N HIS A 40 4.55 7.18 0.19
CA HIS A 40 5.42 6.67 1.25
C HIS A 40 6.80 7.36 1.29
N ALA A 41 7.34 7.77 0.15
CA ALA A 41 8.63 8.47 0.07
C ALA A 41 8.56 9.91 0.56
N ALA A 42 7.46 10.62 0.28
CA ALA A 42 7.34 12.04 0.59
C ALA A 42 7.40 12.36 2.10
N PRO A 43 6.73 11.62 3.02
CA PRO A 43 6.89 11.83 4.45
C PRO A 43 8.33 11.62 4.94
N VAL A 44 9.03 10.62 4.42
CA VAL A 44 10.44 10.36 4.72
C VAL A 44 11.32 11.54 4.28
N ALA A 45 11.16 12.00 3.03
CA ALA A 45 11.90 13.13 2.49
C ALA A 45 11.61 14.43 3.26
N ALA A 46 10.34 14.65 3.68
CA ALA A 46 9.97 15.82 4.45
C ALA A 46 10.71 15.90 5.80
N ARG A 47 10.86 14.76 6.49
CA ARG A 47 11.60 14.68 7.75
C ARG A 47 13.09 14.93 7.53
N LEU A 48 13.69 14.27 6.54
CA LEU A 48 15.10 14.47 6.21
C LEU A 48 15.45 15.91 5.85
N LEU A 49 14.58 16.61 5.13
CA LEU A 49 14.76 18.04 4.78
C LEU A 49 14.74 18.96 6.01
N LEU A 50 14.14 18.53 7.12
CA LEU A 50 14.18 19.26 8.40
C LEU A 50 15.47 18.99 9.19
N GLU A 51 16.02 17.79 9.09
CA GLU A 51 17.13 17.30 9.91
C GLU A 51 18.48 17.44 9.22
N VAL A 52 18.53 17.32 7.88
CA VAL A 52 19.78 17.43 7.10
C VAL A 52 19.79 18.75 6.32
N PRO A 53 20.56 19.75 6.77
CA PRO A 53 20.66 21.03 6.08
C PRO A 53 21.14 20.87 4.63
N ASP A 54 20.54 21.64 3.72
CA ASP A 54 20.89 21.70 2.29
C ASP A 54 20.80 20.34 1.56
N LEU A 55 19.97 19.39 2.07
CA LEU A 55 19.73 18.13 1.38
C LEU A 55 19.07 18.35 0.02
N ARG A 56 19.72 17.90 -1.05
CA ARG A 56 19.16 17.86 -2.39
C ARG A 56 18.56 16.49 -2.67
N VAL A 57 17.24 16.45 -2.90
CA VAL A 57 16.51 15.23 -3.26
C VAL A 57 16.25 15.24 -4.77
N PHE A 58 16.60 14.14 -5.46
CA PHE A 58 16.36 14.02 -6.90
C PHE A 58 16.02 12.57 -7.29
N GLY A 59 15.36 12.39 -8.45
CA GLY A 59 15.09 11.04 -8.96
C GLY A 59 13.71 10.86 -9.59
N VAL A 60 12.97 9.84 -9.15
CA VAL A 60 11.64 9.49 -9.63
C VAL A 60 10.63 9.59 -8.50
N GLY A 61 9.53 10.30 -8.73
CA GLY A 61 8.48 10.48 -7.73
C GLY A 61 7.24 11.13 -8.32
N GLY A 62 6.33 11.54 -7.46
CA GLY A 62 5.08 12.17 -7.84
C GLY A 62 4.92 13.57 -7.25
N GLU A 63 3.67 13.92 -7.02
CA GLU A 63 3.29 15.25 -6.51
C GLU A 63 3.79 15.49 -5.07
N GLY A 64 3.87 14.42 -4.25
CA GLY A 64 4.35 14.51 -2.88
C GLY A 64 5.79 15.00 -2.81
N LEU A 65 6.71 14.31 -3.49
CA LEU A 65 8.12 14.71 -3.57
C LEU A 65 8.32 16.05 -4.30
N ARG A 66 7.52 16.33 -5.36
CA ARG A 66 7.58 17.61 -6.08
C ARG A 66 7.29 18.80 -5.17
N ARG A 67 6.28 18.70 -4.30
CA ARG A 67 5.94 19.78 -3.34
C ARG A 67 7.03 20.06 -2.32
N LEU A 68 7.88 19.09 -2.05
CA LEU A 68 9.04 19.24 -1.19
C LEU A 68 10.27 19.81 -1.90
N GLY A 69 10.15 20.14 -3.20
CA GLY A 69 11.24 20.71 -3.99
C GLY A 69 12.18 19.66 -4.59
N ALA A 70 11.82 18.37 -4.63
CA ALA A 70 12.62 17.35 -5.26
C ALA A 70 12.73 17.54 -6.78
N GLU A 71 13.92 17.34 -7.33
CA GLU A 71 14.20 17.41 -8.77
C GLU A 71 13.82 16.11 -9.46
N LEU A 72 12.61 16.02 -10.02
CA LEU A 72 12.11 14.80 -10.64
C LEU A 72 12.56 14.66 -12.08
N LEU A 73 13.31 13.60 -12.37
CA LEU A 73 13.68 13.17 -13.72
C LEU A 73 12.49 12.55 -14.45
N TYR A 74 11.66 11.80 -13.70
CA TYR A 74 10.43 11.17 -14.18
C TYR A 74 9.32 11.27 -13.13
N ASP A 75 8.09 11.45 -13.61
CA ASP A 75 6.88 11.46 -12.75
C ASP A 75 6.26 10.05 -12.66
N THR A 76 5.69 9.69 -11.50
CA THR A 76 5.00 8.41 -11.29
C THR A 76 3.90 8.15 -12.31
N ARG A 77 3.22 9.19 -12.82
CA ARG A 77 2.21 9.06 -13.88
C ARG A 77 2.79 8.53 -15.18
N GLN A 78 4.02 8.92 -15.54
CA GLN A 78 4.73 8.41 -16.72
C GLN A 78 5.15 6.96 -16.53
N MET A 79 5.45 6.56 -15.28
CA MET A 79 5.86 5.22 -14.92
C MET A 79 4.67 4.25 -14.80
N SER A 80 3.52 4.72 -14.33
CA SER A 80 2.29 3.92 -14.08
C SER A 80 1.54 3.50 -15.36
N ILE A 81 1.79 4.16 -16.49
CA ILE A 81 1.21 3.81 -17.81
C ILE A 81 1.63 2.38 -18.23
N MET A 82 2.60 1.80 -17.56
CA MET A 82 3.15 0.49 -17.84
C MET A 82 2.51 -0.60 -16.98
N GLY A 83 1.25 -0.93 -17.27
CA GLY A 83 0.62 -2.13 -16.71
C GLY A 83 1.42 -3.39 -17.06
N PHE A 84 1.30 -4.43 -16.22
CA PHE A 84 2.06 -5.68 -16.31
C PHE A 84 2.06 -6.34 -17.72
N PHE A 85 1.03 -6.10 -18.52
CA PHE A 85 0.89 -6.63 -19.89
C PHE A 85 1.49 -5.72 -20.98
N ASP A 86 1.77 -4.45 -20.70
CA ASP A 86 2.32 -3.50 -21.68
C ASP A 86 3.84 -3.35 -21.61
N VAL A 87 4.51 -4.05 -20.70
CA VAL A 87 5.98 -4.01 -20.54
C VAL A 87 6.73 -4.34 -21.83
N LEU A 88 6.21 -5.29 -22.64
CA LEU A 88 6.82 -5.66 -23.92
C LEU A 88 6.68 -4.54 -24.95
N LYS A 89 5.56 -3.81 -24.99
CA LYS A 89 5.34 -2.69 -25.92
C LYS A 89 6.18 -1.48 -25.56
N HIS A 90 6.49 -1.28 -24.27
CA HIS A 90 7.22 -0.13 -23.73
C HIS A 90 8.67 -0.41 -23.35
N ALA A 91 9.22 -1.57 -23.75
CA ALA A 91 10.58 -1.98 -23.42
C ALA A 91 11.65 -0.94 -23.84
N GLY A 92 11.43 -0.24 -24.96
CA GLY A 92 12.29 0.86 -25.41
C GLY A 92 12.29 2.05 -24.45
N PHE A 93 11.12 2.45 -23.96
CA PHE A 93 10.96 3.52 -22.97
C PHE A 93 11.64 3.15 -21.65
N LEU A 94 11.38 1.94 -21.12
CA LEU A 94 12.01 1.46 -19.89
C LEU A 94 13.54 1.46 -19.98
N ARG A 95 14.10 0.97 -21.11
CA ARG A 95 15.55 1.00 -21.34
C ARG A 95 16.10 2.42 -21.32
N ARG A 96 15.36 3.38 -21.92
CA ARG A 96 15.73 4.79 -21.91
C ARG A 96 15.73 5.34 -20.48
N VAL A 97 14.65 5.15 -19.74
CA VAL A 97 14.53 5.59 -18.34
C VAL A 97 15.69 5.05 -17.50
N ILE A 98 15.93 3.73 -17.54
CA ILE A 98 17.03 3.11 -16.78
C ILE A 98 18.38 3.71 -17.15
N ARG A 99 18.62 3.97 -18.43
CA ARG A 99 19.87 4.58 -18.89
C ARG A 99 20.03 6.00 -18.33
N GLU A 100 19.01 6.82 -18.45
CA GLU A 100 19.04 8.21 -18.00
C GLU A 100 19.15 8.32 -16.46
N LEU A 101 18.48 7.43 -15.72
CA LEU A 101 18.64 7.35 -14.26
C LEU A 101 20.07 6.94 -13.87
N LYS A 102 20.68 5.98 -14.58
CA LYS A 102 22.07 5.58 -14.35
C LYS A 102 23.05 6.71 -14.67
N GLU A 103 22.82 7.46 -15.74
CA GLU A 103 23.63 8.63 -16.11
C GLU A 103 23.51 9.73 -15.05
N ALA A 104 22.30 10.01 -14.56
CA ALA A 104 22.08 10.97 -13.48
C ALA A 104 22.80 10.55 -12.19
N VAL A 105 22.67 9.29 -11.75
CA VAL A 105 23.37 8.78 -10.56
C VAL A 105 24.88 8.89 -10.72
N ARG A 106 25.46 8.55 -11.90
CA ARG A 106 26.90 8.70 -12.15
C ARG A 106 27.36 10.16 -12.08
N ARG A 107 26.58 11.08 -12.63
CA ARG A 107 26.92 12.50 -12.66
C ARG A 107 26.83 13.12 -11.27
N GLU A 108 25.76 12.80 -10.54
CA GLU A 108 25.46 13.42 -9.25
C GLU A 108 26.17 12.75 -8.08
N MET A 109 26.52 11.46 -8.19
CA MET A 109 27.10 10.66 -7.12
C MET A 109 26.42 10.89 -5.76
N PRO A 110 25.15 10.47 -5.58
CA PRO A 110 24.41 10.71 -4.35
C PRO A 110 25.07 10.03 -3.14
N ASP A 111 24.92 10.62 -1.95
CA ASP A 111 25.43 10.09 -0.69
C ASP A 111 24.65 8.83 -0.25
N ALA A 112 23.36 8.74 -0.61
CA ALA A 112 22.51 7.57 -0.38
C ALA A 112 21.42 7.44 -1.45
N VAL A 113 20.86 6.22 -1.56
CA VAL A 113 19.74 5.89 -2.46
C VAL A 113 18.59 5.31 -1.66
N LEU A 114 17.40 5.89 -1.81
CA LEU A 114 16.14 5.36 -1.29
C LEU A 114 15.33 4.73 -2.43
N LEU A 115 15.12 3.43 -2.37
CA LEU A 115 14.26 2.68 -3.29
C LEU A 115 12.96 2.31 -2.56
N VAL A 116 11.82 2.69 -3.12
CA VAL A 116 10.51 2.42 -2.50
C VAL A 116 9.69 1.50 -3.39
N ASP A 117 9.33 0.30 -2.87
CA ASP A 117 8.56 -0.72 -3.60
C ASP A 117 9.09 -0.95 -5.04
N TYR A 118 8.26 -1.04 -6.07
CA TYR A 118 8.56 -1.06 -7.51
C TYR A 118 9.74 -1.98 -7.93
N PRO A 119 9.70 -3.28 -7.63
CA PRO A 119 10.86 -4.17 -7.64
C PRO A 119 11.51 -4.37 -9.02
N GLY A 120 10.79 -4.15 -10.11
CA GLY A 120 11.30 -4.36 -11.47
C GLY A 120 12.50 -3.48 -11.77
N MET A 121 12.37 -2.18 -11.54
CA MET A 121 13.41 -1.18 -11.79
C MET A 121 14.34 -1.01 -10.60
N ASN A 122 13.77 -1.04 -9.38
CA ASN A 122 14.53 -0.79 -8.17
C ASN A 122 15.69 -1.78 -7.97
N LEU A 123 15.50 -3.08 -8.25
CA LEU A 123 16.59 -4.05 -8.16
C LEU A 123 17.69 -3.84 -9.22
N ILE A 124 17.34 -3.31 -10.42
CA ILE A 124 18.34 -2.96 -11.43
C ILE A 124 19.16 -1.75 -10.96
N MET A 125 18.51 -0.75 -10.37
CA MET A 125 19.19 0.44 -9.85
C MET A 125 19.97 0.11 -8.58
N ALA A 126 19.46 -0.75 -7.69
CA ALA A 126 20.17 -1.22 -6.51
C ALA A 126 21.52 -1.83 -6.87
N LYS A 127 21.53 -2.77 -7.83
CA LYS A 127 22.77 -3.39 -8.32
C LYS A 127 23.74 -2.34 -8.86
N PHE A 128 23.26 -1.42 -9.68
CA PHE A 128 24.09 -0.40 -10.29
C PHE A 128 24.67 0.59 -9.25
N CYS A 129 23.89 1.04 -8.29
CA CYS A 129 24.35 1.94 -7.22
C CYS A 129 25.35 1.23 -6.31
N GLY A 130 25.10 -0.05 -5.98
CA GLY A 130 26.03 -0.87 -5.22
C GLY A 130 27.39 -1.05 -5.91
N GLU A 131 27.41 -1.24 -7.24
CA GLU A 131 28.66 -1.30 -8.05
C GLU A 131 29.46 0.02 -8.02
N LEU A 132 28.77 1.15 -7.88
CA LEU A 132 29.40 2.48 -7.73
C LEU A 132 29.83 2.79 -6.31
N GLY A 133 29.50 1.92 -5.41
CA GLY A 133 29.82 2.17 -4.04
C GLY A 133 28.85 3.10 -3.31
N ILE A 134 27.65 3.37 -3.80
CA ILE A 134 26.65 4.21 -3.18
C ILE A 134 25.76 3.35 -2.27
N PRO A 135 25.50 3.75 -1.01
CA PRO A 135 24.61 3.03 -0.10
C PRO A 135 23.18 2.94 -0.61
N VAL A 136 22.57 1.75 -0.56
CA VAL A 136 21.22 1.47 -1.03
C VAL A 136 20.32 1.07 0.12
N ILE A 137 19.34 1.89 0.41
CA ILE A 137 18.28 1.64 1.38
C ILE A 137 17.01 1.28 0.62
N TYR A 138 16.43 0.11 0.90
CA TYR A 138 15.21 -0.34 0.26
C TYR A 138 14.06 -0.35 1.28
N TYR A 139 13.08 0.51 1.05
CA TYR A 139 11.87 0.64 1.86
C TYR A 139 10.67 0.00 1.15
N ILE A 140 9.86 -0.75 1.87
CA ILE A 140 8.75 -1.58 1.37
C ILE A 140 9.28 -2.67 0.44
N SER A 141 9.72 -3.76 1.05
CA SER A 141 10.36 -4.87 0.33
C SER A 141 9.48 -5.44 -0.78
N PRO A 142 10.07 -5.95 -1.86
CA PRO A 142 9.31 -6.73 -2.81
C PRO A 142 8.65 -7.93 -2.13
N GLN A 143 7.38 -8.22 -2.44
CA GLN A 143 6.64 -9.36 -1.88
C GLN A 143 7.18 -10.71 -2.43
N VAL A 144 8.49 -10.94 -2.26
CA VAL A 144 9.17 -12.16 -2.73
C VAL A 144 8.73 -13.41 -1.98
N TRP A 145 8.17 -13.27 -0.81
CA TRP A 145 7.54 -14.31 -0.02
C TRP A 145 6.25 -14.87 -0.66
N ALA A 146 5.58 -14.07 -1.49
CA ALA A 146 4.41 -14.50 -2.25
C ALA A 146 4.81 -15.18 -3.57
N TRP A 147 5.86 -14.68 -4.24
CA TRP A 147 6.30 -15.16 -5.55
C TRP A 147 7.72 -14.68 -5.87
N LYS A 148 8.43 -15.38 -6.75
CA LYS A 148 9.80 -15.02 -7.21
C LYS A 148 10.85 -14.95 -6.09
N GLU A 149 10.85 -15.89 -5.18
CA GLU A 149 11.84 -16.06 -4.10
C GLU A 149 13.30 -15.96 -4.61
N ARG A 150 13.56 -16.32 -5.89
CA ARG A 150 14.88 -16.17 -6.51
C ARG A 150 15.45 -14.74 -6.48
N ARG A 151 14.58 -13.71 -6.33
CA ARG A 151 15.01 -12.31 -6.20
C ARG A 151 15.73 -12.01 -4.88
N VAL A 152 15.57 -12.85 -3.86
CA VAL A 152 16.24 -12.71 -2.57
C VAL A 152 17.75 -12.63 -2.73
N LYS A 153 18.34 -13.39 -3.68
CA LYS A 153 19.78 -13.32 -3.99
C LYS A 153 20.20 -11.93 -4.48
N ALA A 154 19.39 -11.29 -5.31
CA ALA A 154 19.67 -9.94 -5.81
C ALA A 154 19.53 -8.88 -4.69
N ILE A 155 18.54 -9.04 -3.81
CA ILE A 155 18.35 -8.20 -2.62
C ILE A 155 19.60 -8.27 -1.75
N ARG A 156 20.03 -9.50 -1.38
CA ARG A 156 21.21 -9.73 -0.53
C ARG A 156 22.48 -9.12 -1.11
N ALA A 157 22.64 -9.14 -2.43
CA ALA A 157 23.87 -8.71 -3.09
C ALA A 157 23.97 -7.20 -3.32
N SER A 158 22.86 -6.46 -3.23
CA SER A 158 22.80 -5.09 -3.77
C SER A 158 22.14 -4.05 -2.85
N ILE A 159 21.68 -4.46 -1.66
CA ILE A 159 20.96 -3.59 -0.73
C ILE A 159 21.73 -3.58 0.60
N ASP A 160 21.98 -2.40 1.13
CA ASP A 160 22.70 -2.21 2.41
C ASP A 160 21.75 -2.25 3.61
N ARG A 161 20.53 -1.73 3.47
CA ARG A 161 19.47 -1.79 4.49
C ARG A 161 18.13 -2.13 3.83
N LEU A 162 17.47 -3.16 4.36
CA LEU A 162 16.15 -3.61 3.93
C LEU A 162 15.12 -3.29 5.01
N LEU A 163 14.25 -2.33 4.74
CA LEU A 163 13.24 -1.83 5.66
C LEU A 163 11.88 -2.41 5.26
N VAL A 164 11.36 -3.29 6.10
CA VAL A 164 10.13 -4.06 5.83
C VAL A 164 8.94 -3.53 6.63
N ILE A 165 7.74 -3.73 6.08
CA ILE A 165 6.50 -3.19 6.65
C ILE A 165 5.61 -4.24 7.32
N PHE A 166 6.00 -5.52 7.23
CA PHE A 166 5.34 -6.60 7.95
C PHE A 166 6.34 -7.37 8.82
N ARG A 167 5.97 -7.69 10.07
CA ARG A 167 6.85 -8.43 11.00
C ARG A 167 7.26 -9.80 10.48
N PHE A 168 6.36 -10.51 9.79
CA PHE A 168 6.69 -11.82 9.22
C PHE A 168 7.75 -11.77 8.11
N GLU A 169 7.99 -10.61 7.51
CA GLU A 169 9.05 -10.42 6.52
C GLU A 169 10.44 -10.49 7.17
N VAL A 170 10.58 -10.03 8.41
CA VAL A 170 11.84 -10.15 9.16
C VAL A 170 12.26 -11.62 9.24
N ASP A 171 11.38 -12.49 9.72
CA ASP A 171 11.65 -13.93 9.83
C ASP A 171 11.89 -14.58 8.47
N PHE A 172 11.14 -14.13 7.45
CA PHE A 172 11.33 -14.61 6.08
C PHE A 172 12.72 -14.27 5.56
N PHE A 173 13.15 -13.00 5.66
CA PHE A 173 14.45 -12.56 5.17
C PHE A 173 15.61 -13.11 6.01
N LEU A 174 15.44 -13.26 7.32
CA LEU A 174 16.42 -13.86 8.21
C LEU A 174 16.78 -15.30 7.79
N ARG A 175 15.76 -16.11 7.43
CA ARG A 175 15.98 -17.48 6.89
C ARG A 175 16.78 -17.51 5.60
N HIS A 176 16.89 -16.37 4.90
CA HIS A 176 17.68 -16.21 3.69
C HIS A 176 19.01 -15.48 3.94
N GLY A 177 19.40 -15.29 5.19
CA GLY A 177 20.64 -14.62 5.58
C GLY A 177 20.63 -13.12 5.30
N ILE A 178 19.46 -12.48 5.38
CA ILE A 178 19.28 -11.03 5.24
C ILE A 178 18.71 -10.49 6.55
N ASP A 179 19.42 -9.53 7.16
CA ASP A 179 18.95 -8.79 8.32
C ASP A 179 18.02 -7.65 7.85
N ALA A 180 16.71 -7.91 7.91
CA ALA A 180 15.69 -6.94 7.53
C ALA A 180 15.13 -6.28 8.79
N GLU A 181 14.96 -4.96 8.74
CA GLU A 181 14.41 -4.17 9.84
C GLU A 181 12.92 -3.88 9.64
N PHE A 182 12.10 -4.23 10.62
CA PHE A 182 10.69 -3.85 10.63
C PHE A 182 10.54 -2.40 11.09
N VAL A 183 10.02 -1.55 10.21
CA VAL A 183 9.83 -0.12 10.48
C VAL A 183 8.36 0.27 10.74
N GLY A 184 7.44 -0.69 10.67
CA GLY A 184 6.00 -0.45 10.72
C GLY A 184 5.36 -0.26 9.35
N HIS A 185 4.04 -0.38 9.29
CA HIS A 185 3.30 -0.22 8.03
C HIS A 185 2.82 1.23 7.87
N PRO A 186 3.08 1.89 6.71
CA PRO A 186 2.70 3.29 6.50
C PRO A 186 1.20 3.56 6.63
N VAL A 187 0.35 2.55 6.42
CA VAL A 187 -1.10 2.68 6.63
C VAL A 187 -1.46 3.20 8.03
N ILE A 188 -0.64 2.93 9.03
CA ILE A 188 -0.89 3.40 10.41
C ILE A 188 -0.74 4.92 10.51
N GLU A 189 0.29 5.49 9.84
CA GLU A 189 0.45 6.96 9.77
C GLU A 189 -0.67 7.60 8.94
N GLU A 190 -1.03 7.00 7.81
CA GLU A 190 -2.12 7.48 6.96
C GLU A 190 -3.45 7.53 7.71
N LEU A 191 -3.75 6.49 8.48
CA LEU A 191 -4.98 6.41 9.27
C LEU A 191 -4.98 7.32 10.51
N ALA A 192 -3.82 7.69 11.04
CA ALA A 192 -3.73 8.65 12.14
C ALA A 192 -4.20 10.06 11.74
N GLU A 193 -4.09 10.41 10.45
CA GLU A 193 -4.56 11.68 9.89
C GLU A 193 -6.07 11.69 9.56
N VAL A 194 -6.72 10.52 9.64
CA VAL A 194 -8.14 10.38 9.29
C VAL A 194 -9.01 10.79 10.47
N SER A 195 -9.81 11.85 10.29
CA SER A 195 -10.83 12.28 11.24
C SER A 195 -12.22 12.04 10.65
N LEU A 196 -12.99 11.17 11.29
CA LEU A 196 -14.37 10.85 10.89
C LEU A 196 -15.35 11.26 12.00
N PRO A 197 -16.56 11.71 11.64
CA PRO A 197 -17.58 12.07 12.62
C PRO A 197 -18.03 10.85 13.45
N PRO A 198 -18.66 11.03 14.61
CA PRO A 198 -19.34 9.96 15.33
C PRO A 198 -20.38 9.24 14.47
N LYS A 199 -20.60 7.92 14.71
CA LYS A 199 -21.54 7.10 13.93
C LYS A 199 -22.95 7.71 13.89
N GLU A 200 -23.41 8.27 14.99
CA GLU A 200 -24.75 8.90 15.12
C GLU A 200 -24.91 10.11 14.19
N GLU A 201 -23.86 10.92 14.08
CA GLU A 201 -23.82 12.09 13.19
C GLU A 201 -23.83 11.67 11.73
N PHE A 202 -23.03 10.67 11.37
CA PHE A 202 -23.01 10.08 10.04
C PHE A 202 -24.38 9.52 9.65
N LEU A 203 -25.02 8.73 10.53
CA LEU A 203 -26.36 8.16 10.29
C LEU A 203 -27.40 9.25 10.06
N LYS A 204 -27.38 10.29 10.89
CA LYS A 204 -28.29 11.43 10.78
C LYS A 204 -28.09 12.19 9.48
N ALA A 205 -26.86 12.45 9.09
CA ALA A 205 -26.51 13.15 7.85
C ALA A 205 -27.04 12.43 6.59
N HIS A 206 -27.10 11.09 6.64
CA HIS A 206 -27.58 10.26 5.52
C HIS A 206 -29.01 9.76 5.67
N GLY A 207 -29.75 10.19 6.68
CA GLY A 207 -31.14 9.75 6.92
C GLY A 207 -31.25 8.25 7.15
N ILE A 208 -30.31 7.66 7.88
CA ILE A 208 -30.24 6.22 8.19
C ILE A 208 -30.72 6.01 9.63
N GLY A 209 -31.66 5.08 9.84
CA GLY A 209 -32.15 4.73 11.17
C GLY A 209 -31.09 3.97 11.97
N ALA A 210 -31.06 4.18 13.31
CA ALA A 210 -30.04 3.61 14.20
C ALA A 210 -30.02 2.06 14.24
N ASP A 211 -31.15 1.44 13.97
CA ASP A 211 -31.36 -0.03 13.92
C ASP A 211 -31.18 -0.64 12.51
N THR A 212 -30.57 0.11 11.59
CA THR A 212 -30.28 -0.31 10.24
C THR A 212 -28.87 -0.96 10.17
N GLN A 213 -28.79 -2.15 9.61
CA GLN A 213 -27.50 -2.79 9.33
C GLN A 213 -26.80 -2.06 8.17
N LEU A 214 -25.50 -1.84 8.30
CA LEU A 214 -24.67 -1.17 7.30
C LEU A 214 -23.75 -2.17 6.62
N VAL A 215 -23.85 -2.30 5.30
CA VAL A 215 -23.00 -3.19 4.51
C VAL A 215 -22.12 -2.38 3.58
N GLY A 216 -20.82 -2.46 3.76
CA GLY A 216 -19.82 -1.76 2.96
C GLY A 216 -19.56 -2.45 1.62
N LEU A 217 -19.47 -1.68 0.56
CA LEU A 217 -19.13 -2.11 -0.79
C LEU A 217 -17.83 -1.44 -1.22
N LEU A 218 -16.74 -2.20 -1.33
CA LEU A 218 -15.43 -1.75 -1.79
C LEU A 218 -15.00 -2.58 -3.03
N PRO A 219 -15.49 -2.19 -4.23
CA PRO A 219 -15.39 -3.03 -5.43
C PRO A 219 -14.00 -3.02 -6.10
N GLY A 220 -13.04 -2.31 -5.54
CA GLY A 220 -11.68 -2.21 -6.04
C GLY A 220 -11.34 -0.88 -6.71
N SER A 221 -10.05 -0.70 -7.02
CA SER A 221 -9.48 0.55 -7.55
C SER A 221 -9.00 0.44 -9.00
N ARG A 222 -9.14 -0.72 -9.63
CA ARG A 222 -8.75 -0.97 -11.03
C ARG A 222 -9.96 -1.31 -11.89
N LYS A 223 -9.97 -0.83 -13.14
CA LYS A 223 -11.05 -1.12 -14.11
C LYS A 223 -11.37 -2.62 -14.24
N GLN A 224 -10.33 -3.46 -14.23
CA GLN A 224 -10.51 -4.92 -14.34
C GLN A 224 -11.13 -5.51 -13.08
N GLU A 225 -10.74 -5.06 -11.88
CA GLU A 225 -11.34 -5.49 -10.62
C GLU A 225 -12.84 -5.17 -10.63
N LEU A 226 -13.18 -3.92 -10.95
CA LEU A 226 -14.57 -3.48 -11.04
C LEU A 226 -15.36 -4.35 -12.01
N ALA A 227 -14.88 -4.55 -13.24
CA ALA A 227 -15.57 -5.34 -14.26
C ALA A 227 -15.81 -6.81 -13.86
N TYR A 228 -14.90 -7.41 -13.09
CA TYR A 228 -15.03 -8.83 -12.70
C TYR A 228 -15.78 -9.04 -11.38
N ILE A 229 -15.70 -8.10 -10.44
CA ILE A 229 -16.18 -8.29 -9.06
C ILE A 229 -17.52 -7.58 -8.83
N PHE A 230 -17.67 -6.35 -9.31
CA PHE A 230 -18.83 -5.52 -9.01
C PHE A 230 -20.19 -6.14 -9.37
N PRO A 231 -20.38 -6.78 -10.54
CA PRO A 231 -21.64 -7.44 -10.88
C PRO A 231 -22.06 -8.50 -9.86
N SER A 232 -21.12 -9.34 -9.41
CA SER A 232 -21.40 -10.37 -8.39
C SER A 232 -21.60 -9.76 -7.00
N MET A 233 -20.88 -8.70 -6.67
CA MET A 233 -21.04 -7.94 -5.43
C MET A 233 -22.45 -7.37 -5.32
N LEU A 234 -22.98 -6.75 -6.38
CA LEU A 234 -24.34 -6.22 -6.42
C LEU A 234 -25.42 -7.31 -6.35
N LYS A 235 -25.20 -8.46 -7.00
CA LYS A 235 -26.09 -9.63 -6.85
C LYS A 235 -26.14 -10.12 -5.41
N GLY A 236 -24.99 -10.25 -4.76
CA GLY A 236 -24.90 -10.62 -3.34
C GLY A 236 -25.55 -9.59 -2.43
N ALA A 237 -25.34 -8.30 -2.67
CA ALA A 237 -25.98 -7.21 -1.94
C ALA A 237 -27.52 -7.28 -2.05
N ARG A 238 -28.05 -7.53 -3.26
CA ARG A 238 -29.50 -7.70 -3.45
C ARG A 238 -30.08 -8.90 -2.69
N LEU A 239 -29.32 -10.00 -2.61
CA LEU A 239 -29.74 -11.16 -1.82
C LEU A 239 -29.69 -10.83 -0.31
N LEU A 240 -28.66 -10.14 0.16
CA LEU A 240 -28.52 -9.70 1.55
C LEU A 240 -29.65 -8.74 1.98
N ALA A 241 -30.15 -7.93 1.06
CA ALA A 241 -31.26 -7.00 1.33
C ALA A 241 -32.61 -7.69 1.57
N ARG A 242 -32.78 -8.94 1.12
CA ARG A 242 -34.04 -9.67 1.26
C ARG A 242 -34.37 -9.93 2.74
N GLY A 243 -35.46 -9.36 3.21
CA GLY A 243 -35.94 -9.56 4.58
C GLY A 243 -35.12 -8.86 5.67
N ARG A 244 -34.15 -7.99 5.29
CA ARG A 244 -33.35 -7.22 6.23
C ARG A 244 -33.53 -5.71 6.03
N ARG A 245 -33.44 -4.97 7.13
CA ARG A 245 -33.31 -3.51 7.09
C ARG A 245 -31.83 -3.17 6.92
N VAL A 246 -31.38 -3.04 5.67
CA VAL A 246 -29.98 -2.80 5.33
C VAL A 246 -29.81 -1.56 4.45
N VAL A 247 -28.73 -0.84 4.66
CA VAL A 247 -28.21 0.23 3.79
C VAL A 247 -26.81 -0.13 3.37
N PHE A 248 -26.52 0.03 2.09
CA PHE A 248 -25.19 -0.21 1.55
C PHE A 248 -24.39 1.09 1.51
N LEU A 249 -23.19 1.07 2.07
CA LEU A 249 -22.23 2.17 1.98
C LEU A 249 -21.22 1.84 0.89
N MET A 250 -21.10 2.70 -0.12
CA MET A 250 -20.22 2.42 -1.25
C MET A 250 -19.07 3.42 -1.36
N GLY A 251 -17.85 2.91 -1.27
CA GLY A 251 -16.63 3.66 -1.55
C GLY A 251 -16.26 3.55 -3.04
N ARG A 252 -16.33 4.65 -3.77
CA ARG A 252 -15.81 4.72 -5.15
C ARG A 252 -14.35 5.08 -5.16
N ALA A 253 -13.58 4.41 -6.01
CA ALA A 253 -12.20 4.77 -6.24
C ALA A 253 -12.10 6.10 -7.01
N PRO A 254 -11.39 7.11 -6.50
CA PRO A 254 -11.36 8.44 -7.10
C PRO A 254 -10.67 8.50 -8.47
N ASN A 255 -9.88 7.49 -8.79
CA ASN A 255 -9.16 7.35 -10.06
C ASN A 255 -9.96 6.65 -11.15
N LEU A 256 -11.19 6.20 -10.86
CA LEU A 256 -12.06 5.53 -11.83
C LEU A 256 -13.19 6.44 -12.28
N ASP A 257 -13.53 6.34 -13.56
CA ASP A 257 -14.65 7.07 -14.16
C ASP A 257 -15.99 6.59 -13.56
N ALA A 258 -16.87 7.54 -13.27
CA ALA A 258 -18.21 7.25 -12.72
C ALA A 258 -19.05 6.34 -13.63
N GLY A 259 -18.88 6.43 -14.94
CA GLY A 259 -19.59 5.58 -15.91
C GLY A 259 -19.28 4.08 -15.78
N LEU A 260 -18.14 3.73 -15.15
CA LEU A 260 -17.82 2.33 -14.88
C LEU A 260 -18.71 1.68 -13.81
N TYR A 261 -19.45 2.48 -13.06
CA TYR A 261 -20.41 2.04 -12.05
C TYR A 261 -21.87 2.00 -12.58
N GLY A 262 -22.07 2.10 -13.91
CA GLY A 262 -23.40 2.13 -14.55
C GLY A 262 -24.30 0.94 -14.23
N GLU A 263 -23.75 -0.21 -13.80
CA GLU A 263 -24.56 -1.34 -13.34
C GLU A 263 -25.46 -1.01 -12.14
N LEU A 264 -25.15 0.04 -11.37
CA LEU A 264 -25.98 0.49 -10.25
C LEU A 264 -27.41 0.84 -10.67
N GLU A 265 -27.61 1.32 -11.90
CA GLU A 265 -28.93 1.67 -12.42
C GLU A 265 -29.90 0.48 -12.39
N ALA A 266 -29.39 -0.74 -12.63
CA ALA A 266 -30.18 -1.97 -12.57
C ALA A 266 -30.50 -2.43 -11.13
N TYR A 267 -29.98 -1.73 -10.12
CA TYR A 267 -30.09 -2.04 -8.70
C TYR A 267 -30.70 -0.87 -7.90
N GLY A 268 -31.57 -0.08 -8.55
CA GLY A 268 -32.30 1.04 -7.92
C GLY A 268 -33.21 0.65 -6.75
N ASP A 269 -33.46 -0.65 -6.58
CA ASP A 269 -34.17 -1.23 -5.43
C ASP A 269 -33.29 -1.28 -4.15
N LEU A 270 -31.97 -1.10 -4.26
CA LEU A 270 -31.06 -1.06 -3.13
C LEU A 270 -30.86 0.37 -2.62
N LYS A 271 -30.96 0.57 -1.32
CA LYS A 271 -30.56 1.84 -0.71
C LYS A 271 -29.05 1.88 -0.58
N ILE A 272 -28.38 2.61 -1.50
CA ILE A 272 -26.92 2.77 -1.54
C ILE A 272 -26.59 4.23 -1.22
N VAL A 273 -25.67 4.43 -0.29
CA VAL A 273 -25.10 5.72 0.09
C VAL A 273 -23.65 5.74 -0.35
N GLU A 274 -23.28 6.70 -1.19
CA GLU A 274 -21.90 6.91 -1.60
C GLU A 274 -21.19 7.74 -0.54
N CYS A 275 -20.03 7.23 -0.11
CA CYS A 275 -19.20 7.89 0.89
C CYS A 275 -17.71 7.52 0.67
N SER A 276 -16.82 8.04 1.48
CA SER A 276 -15.39 7.70 1.40
C SER A 276 -15.13 6.24 1.80
N ALA A 277 -14.05 5.64 1.30
CA ALA A 277 -13.67 4.29 1.68
C ALA A 277 -13.47 4.14 3.19
N TYR A 278 -12.97 5.16 3.86
CA TYR A 278 -12.75 5.15 5.30
C TYR A 278 -14.06 5.23 6.10
N GLU A 279 -15.05 5.98 5.62
CA GLU A 279 -16.42 5.96 6.19
C GLU A 279 -17.06 4.58 6.02
N VAL A 280 -16.91 3.96 4.85
CA VAL A 280 -17.34 2.57 4.63
C VAL A 280 -16.72 1.65 5.67
N MET A 281 -15.39 1.71 5.86
CA MET A 281 -14.65 0.84 6.78
C MET A 281 -14.99 1.10 8.25
N GLN A 282 -15.22 2.36 8.62
CA GLN A 282 -15.52 2.76 9.99
C GLN A 282 -16.93 2.35 10.44
N TYR A 283 -17.92 2.51 9.57
CA TYR A 283 -19.32 2.43 9.99
C TYR A 283 -20.01 1.12 9.63
N SER A 284 -19.46 0.33 8.69
CA SER A 284 -20.11 -0.91 8.25
C SER A 284 -20.04 -2.02 9.31
N ASP A 285 -21.14 -2.75 9.43
CA ASP A 285 -21.23 -3.97 10.24
C ASP A 285 -20.61 -5.16 9.50
N LEU A 286 -20.64 -5.12 8.16
CA LEU A 286 -20.01 -6.09 7.24
C LEU A 286 -19.45 -5.35 6.03
N GLY A 287 -18.23 -5.67 5.58
CA GLY A 287 -17.65 -5.22 4.31
C GLY A 287 -17.60 -6.32 3.24
N LEU A 288 -18.00 -6.00 2.03
CA LEU A 288 -17.69 -6.77 0.82
C LEU A 288 -16.49 -6.09 0.16
N VAL A 289 -15.31 -6.69 0.28
CA VAL A 289 -14.03 -6.01 -0.01
C VAL A 289 -13.25 -6.76 -1.07
N THR A 290 -12.89 -6.06 -2.15
CA THR A 290 -11.95 -6.61 -3.15
C THR A 290 -10.58 -6.83 -2.54
N SER A 291 -9.98 -8.00 -2.80
CA SER A 291 -8.64 -8.34 -2.31
C SER A 291 -7.59 -7.33 -2.81
N GLY A 292 -6.80 -6.80 -1.89
CA GLY A 292 -5.78 -5.79 -2.12
C GLY A 292 -5.48 -5.00 -0.85
N THR A 293 -4.90 -3.82 -0.97
CA THR A 293 -4.58 -2.92 0.15
C THR A 293 -5.81 -2.58 1.00
N ALA A 294 -6.99 -2.46 0.37
CA ALA A 294 -8.25 -2.20 1.07
C ALA A 294 -8.57 -3.24 2.17
N THR A 295 -8.12 -4.49 2.05
CA THR A 295 -8.32 -5.50 3.11
C THR A 295 -7.46 -5.22 4.34
N LEU A 296 -6.30 -4.60 4.17
CA LEU A 296 -5.43 -4.18 5.26
C LEU A 296 -5.95 -2.91 5.94
N GLU A 297 -6.43 -1.96 5.15
CA GLU A 297 -7.11 -0.76 5.68
C GLU A 297 -8.34 -1.16 6.48
N ALA A 298 -9.20 -2.04 5.95
CA ALA A 298 -10.38 -2.57 6.64
C ALA A 298 -10.04 -3.33 7.94
N LEU A 299 -8.91 -4.09 7.94
CA LEU A 299 -8.36 -4.69 9.15
C LEU A 299 -8.06 -3.62 10.21
N CYS A 300 -7.46 -2.50 9.82
CA CYS A 300 -7.11 -1.41 10.74
C CYS A 300 -8.35 -0.75 11.37
N PHE A 301 -9.48 -0.74 10.69
CA PHE A 301 -10.78 -0.30 11.24
C PHE A 301 -11.49 -1.44 12.03
N GLY A 302 -10.97 -2.65 11.99
CA GLY A 302 -11.62 -3.80 12.59
C GLY A 302 -12.95 -4.15 11.91
N MET A 303 -13.14 -3.82 10.65
CA MET A 303 -14.38 -4.09 9.93
C MET A 303 -14.50 -5.58 9.59
N PRO A 304 -15.51 -6.31 10.10
CA PRO A 304 -15.79 -7.66 9.63
C PRO A 304 -16.03 -7.65 8.12
N MET A 305 -15.46 -8.61 7.39
CA MET A 305 -15.52 -8.56 5.94
C MET A 305 -15.57 -9.94 5.28
N VAL A 306 -16.10 -9.96 4.07
CA VAL A 306 -15.91 -11.03 3.09
C VAL A 306 -14.98 -10.50 2.01
N VAL A 307 -13.87 -11.18 1.78
CA VAL A 307 -12.89 -10.80 0.77
C VAL A 307 -13.26 -11.42 -0.57
N LEU A 308 -13.30 -10.59 -1.60
CA LEU A 308 -13.71 -10.96 -2.95
C LEU A 308 -12.53 -10.89 -3.91
N TYR A 309 -12.35 -11.94 -4.71
CA TYR A 309 -11.32 -11.94 -5.73
C TYR A 309 -11.75 -12.69 -6.99
N ARG A 310 -11.70 -12.00 -8.12
CA ARG A 310 -11.89 -12.61 -9.44
C ARG A 310 -10.97 -11.95 -10.46
N THR A 311 -10.39 -12.76 -11.31
CA THR A 311 -9.56 -12.33 -12.45
C THR A 311 -9.80 -13.25 -13.63
N GLY A 312 -9.28 -12.88 -14.82
CA GLY A 312 -9.39 -13.73 -15.99
C GLY A 312 -8.82 -15.14 -15.74
N ARG A 313 -9.47 -16.18 -16.27
CA ARG A 313 -9.14 -17.60 -16.02
C ARG A 313 -7.67 -17.92 -16.26
N LEU A 314 -7.08 -17.39 -17.34
CA LEU A 314 -5.66 -17.62 -17.66
C LEU A 314 -4.75 -16.98 -16.59
N ASN A 315 -5.02 -15.76 -16.19
CA ASN A 315 -4.27 -15.06 -15.14
C ASN A 315 -4.36 -15.79 -13.80
N TYR A 316 -5.54 -16.32 -13.47
CA TYR A 316 -5.74 -17.11 -12.27
C TYR A 316 -4.94 -18.41 -12.29
N MET A 317 -4.95 -19.15 -13.41
CA MET A 317 -4.16 -20.38 -13.56
C MET A 317 -2.65 -20.11 -13.38
N ILE A 318 -2.15 -19.06 -14.05
CA ILE A 318 -0.75 -18.63 -13.91
C ILE A 318 -0.45 -18.21 -12.47
N GLY A 319 -1.34 -17.43 -11.85
CA GLY A 319 -1.21 -17.00 -10.46
C GLY A 319 -1.12 -18.19 -9.50
N ARG A 320 -2.01 -19.18 -9.62
CA ARG A 320 -1.99 -20.41 -8.79
C ARG A 320 -0.72 -21.24 -8.93
N MET A 321 -0.10 -21.22 -10.12
CA MET A 321 1.17 -21.93 -10.34
C MET A 321 2.36 -21.20 -9.69
N LEU A 322 2.29 -19.88 -9.59
CA LEU A 322 3.40 -19.04 -9.16
C LEU A 322 3.31 -18.66 -7.67
N VAL A 323 2.10 -18.53 -7.15
CA VAL A 323 1.82 -18.06 -5.78
C VAL A 323 1.57 -19.26 -4.87
N LYS A 324 2.41 -19.44 -3.86
CA LYS A 324 2.35 -20.55 -2.87
C LYS A 324 1.59 -20.16 -1.60
N LEU A 325 0.72 -19.16 -1.66
CA LEU A 325 -0.02 -18.69 -0.50
C LEU A 325 -1.30 -19.50 -0.29
N THR A 326 -1.64 -19.72 0.97
CA THR A 326 -2.91 -20.31 1.41
C THR A 326 -4.05 -19.30 1.48
N SER A 327 -3.72 -18.03 1.67
CA SER A 327 -4.63 -16.88 1.68
C SER A 327 -4.15 -15.80 0.71
N ILE A 328 -5.10 -15.08 0.10
CA ILE A 328 -4.80 -13.99 -0.85
C ILE A 328 -4.99 -12.60 -0.22
N SER A 329 -5.69 -12.53 0.89
CA SER A 329 -5.97 -11.27 1.59
C SER A 329 -4.85 -10.93 2.57
N LEU A 330 -4.39 -9.68 2.53
CA LEU A 330 -3.44 -9.18 3.53
C LEU A 330 -4.00 -9.27 4.95
N ALA A 331 -5.32 -9.13 5.13
CA ALA A 331 -5.96 -9.27 6.43
C ALA A 331 -5.69 -10.66 7.04
N ASN A 332 -5.88 -11.75 6.29
CA ASN A 332 -5.59 -13.09 6.78
C ASN A 332 -4.09 -13.34 6.97
N ILE A 333 -3.25 -12.89 6.03
CA ILE A 333 -1.79 -13.08 6.09
C ILE A 333 -1.20 -12.37 7.31
N VAL A 334 -1.63 -11.14 7.58
CA VAL A 334 -1.13 -10.35 8.72
C VAL A 334 -1.63 -10.93 10.05
N THR A 335 -2.88 -11.41 10.09
CA THR A 335 -3.48 -11.91 11.34
C THR A 335 -2.99 -13.31 11.70
N LYS A 336 -2.92 -14.21 10.72
CA LYS A 336 -2.62 -15.65 10.96
C LYS A 336 -1.22 -16.08 10.53
N GLY A 337 -0.52 -15.24 9.77
CA GLY A 337 0.81 -15.51 9.25
C GLY A 337 0.82 -16.19 7.87
N LEU A 338 2.02 -16.21 7.27
CA LEU A 338 2.24 -16.87 5.98
C LEU A 338 2.00 -18.38 6.08
N GLY A 339 1.18 -18.92 5.18
CA GLY A 339 0.94 -20.36 5.10
C GLY A 339 -0.07 -20.90 6.10
N ALA A 340 -0.67 -20.08 6.95
CA ALA A 340 -1.75 -20.48 7.83
C ALA A 340 -2.96 -20.98 7.01
N ARG A 341 -3.61 -22.06 7.48
CA ARG A 341 -4.85 -22.56 6.86
C ARG A 341 -6.10 -21.92 7.46
N GLU A 342 -5.98 -21.42 8.68
CA GLU A 342 -7.03 -20.68 9.36
C GLU A 342 -7.19 -19.30 8.74
N GLN A 343 -8.43 -18.85 8.62
CA GLN A 343 -8.80 -17.55 8.11
C GLN A 343 -9.63 -16.80 9.16
N VAL A 344 -9.31 -15.52 9.36
CA VAL A 344 -10.14 -14.62 10.17
C VAL A 344 -11.32 -14.12 9.34
N VAL A 345 -11.07 -13.82 8.08
CA VAL A 345 -12.08 -13.35 7.14
C VAL A 345 -12.25 -14.36 6.00
N PRO A 346 -13.48 -14.72 5.59
CA PRO A 346 -13.70 -15.61 4.46
C PRO A 346 -13.22 -14.98 3.16
N GLU A 347 -12.61 -15.79 2.29
CA GLU A 347 -12.14 -15.41 0.96
C GLU A 347 -12.94 -16.14 -0.11
N LEU A 348 -13.70 -15.41 -0.91
CA LEU A 348 -14.42 -15.94 -2.06
C LEU A 348 -13.61 -15.69 -3.33
N ILE A 349 -13.13 -16.78 -3.93
CA ILE A 349 -12.19 -16.72 -5.03
C ILE A 349 -12.81 -17.33 -6.29
N GLN A 350 -12.74 -16.63 -7.41
CA GLN A 350 -13.19 -17.06 -8.75
C GLN A 350 -14.66 -17.50 -8.74
N ASP A 351 -14.95 -18.77 -8.96
CA ASP A 351 -16.30 -19.29 -9.10
C ASP A 351 -17.08 -19.26 -7.77
N ALA A 352 -16.39 -19.34 -6.63
CA ALA A 352 -17.02 -19.17 -5.30
C ALA A 352 -17.45 -17.72 -5.04
N MET A 353 -16.92 -16.74 -5.79
CA MET A 353 -17.26 -15.33 -5.71
C MET A 353 -18.45 -15.04 -6.62
N ASP A 354 -19.60 -15.60 -6.33
CA ASP A 354 -20.89 -15.30 -6.95
C ASP A 354 -21.88 -14.69 -5.93
N GLY A 355 -23.08 -14.34 -6.40
CA GLY A 355 -24.09 -13.72 -5.53
C GLY A 355 -24.51 -14.59 -4.35
N GLU A 356 -24.63 -15.90 -4.55
CA GLU A 356 -25.02 -16.86 -3.50
C GLU A 356 -23.89 -17.10 -2.48
N GLY A 357 -22.63 -17.18 -2.95
CA GLY A 357 -21.46 -17.27 -2.06
C GLY A 357 -21.34 -16.04 -1.17
N ILE A 358 -21.51 -14.84 -1.75
CA ILE A 358 -21.50 -13.57 -1.02
C ILE A 358 -22.65 -13.53 0.00
N PHE A 359 -23.86 -13.92 -0.41
CA PHE A 359 -25.01 -13.99 0.47
C PHE A 359 -24.79 -14.94 1.64
N ARG A 360 -24.28 -16.15 1.39
CA ARG A 360 -24.02 -17.16 2.41
C ARG A 360 -23.03 -16.67 3.47
N GLU A 361 -21.86 -16.19 3.04
CA GLU A 361 -20.82 -15.73 3.98
C GLU A 361 -21.21 -14.41 4.66
N GLY A 362 -21.84 -13.49 3.91
CA GLY A 362 -22.31 -12.23 4.46
C GLY A 362 -23.43 -12.41 5.49
N SER A 363 -24.41 -13.28 5.20
CA SER A 363 -25.47 -13.60 6.15
C SER A 363 -24.92 -14.25 7.44
N ARG A 364 -23.96 -15.17 7.30
CA ARG A 364 -23.32 -15.82 8.45
C ARG A 364 -22.70 -14.80 9.42
N ILE A 365 -22.13 -13.71 8.89
CA ILE A 365 -21.53 -12.66 9.73
C ILE A 365 -22.60 -11.72 10.28
N LEU A 366 -23.57 -11.31 9.45
CA LEU A 366 -24.63 -10.36 9.86
C LEU A 366 -25.61 -10.96 10.87
N ASP A 367 -25.87 -12.26 10.80
CA ASP A 367 -26.85 -12.95 11.65
C ASP A 367 -26.21 -13.51 12.93
N ASP A 368 -24.86 -13.49 13.05
CA ASP A 368 -24.13 -13.92 14.25
C ASP A 368 -23.26 -12.77 14.80
N PRO A 369 -23.79 -11.93 15.72
CA PRO A 369 -23.05 -10.85 16.35
C PRO A 369 -21.81 -11.31 17.11
N ALA A 370 -21.79 -12.55 17.65
CA ALA A 370 -20.64 -13.09 18.37
C ALA A 370 -19.49 -13.38 17.41
N LEU A 371 -19.78 -13.96 16.23
CA LEU A 371 -18.81 -14.15 15.16
C LEU A 371 -18.25 -12.82 14.65
N ALA A 372 -19.11 -11.84 14.39
CA ALA A 372 -18.67 -10.50 13.93
C ALA A 372 -17.78 -9.82 14.99
N ALA A 373 -18.13 -9.90 16.27
CA ALA A 373 -17.33 -9.35 17.36
C ALA A 373 -15.98 -10.07 17.52
N ALA A 374 -15.94 -11.40 17.39
CA ALA A 374 -14.70 -12.17 17.42
C ALA A 374 -13.78 -11.78 16.26
N MET A 375 -14.31 -11.70 15.05
CA MET A 375 -13.57 -11.24 13.85
C MET A 375 -13.00 -9.83 14.05
N ARG A 376 -13.81 -8.87 14.51
CA ARG A 376 -13.39 -7.50 14.83
C ARG A 376 -12.23 -7.48 15.82
N LYS A 377 -12.33 -8.26 16.88
CA LYS A 377 -11.30 -8.36 17.92
C LYS A 377 -9.96 -8.85 17.35
N GLU A 378 -9.99 -9.89 16.53
CA GLU A 378 -8.78 -10.45 15.91
C GLU A 378 -8.14 -9.46 14.93
N LEU A 379 -8.95 -8.78 14.10
CA LEU A 379 -8.46 -7.76 13.16
C LEU A 379 -7.80 -6.59 13.89
N LEU A 380 -8.43 -6.06 14.94
CA LEU A 380 -7.85 -4.97 15.76
C LEU A 380 -6.59 -5.41 16.52
N ALA A 381 -6.51 -6.65 16.97
CA ALA A 381 -5.30 -7.20 17.57
C ALA A 381 -4.15 -7.25 16.54
N ALA A 382 -4.44 -7.66 15.30
CA ALA A 382 -3.47 -7.69 14.22
C ALA A 382 -2.98 -6.28 13.81
N ARG A 383 -3.84 -5.26 13.89
CA ARG A 383 -3.45 -3.84 13.69
C ARG A 383 -2.29 -3.44 14.59
N ALA A 384 -2.29 -3.86 15.85
CA ALA A 384 -1.19 -3.56 16.77
C ALA A 384 0.15 -4.11 16.28
N GLY A 385 0.15 -5.23 15.54
CA GLY A 385 1.34 -5.80 14.91
C GLY A 385 1.89 -4.99 13.73
N LEU A 386 1.08 -4.10 13.13
CA LEU A 386 1.49 -3.20 12.04
C LEU A 386 2.11 -1.90 12.56
N ALA A 387 1.87 -1.56 13.83
CA ALA A 387 2.31 -0.31 14.42
C ALA A 387 3.80 -0.35 14.75
N SER A 388 4.48 0.74 14.48
CA SER A 388 5.69 1.23 15.12
C SER A 388 5.45 2.68 15.52
N GLU A 389 6.40 3.33 16.17
CA GLU A 389 6.22 4.74 16.59
C GLU A 389 5.91 5.64 15.39
N SER A 390 6.71 5.56 14.33
CA SER A 390 6.49 6.28 13.07
C SER A 390 7.32 5.64 11.96
N PRO A 391 6.71 4.90 11.00
CA PRO A 391 7.43 4.31 9.89
C PRO A 391 8.30 5.30 9.11
N SER A 392 7.75 6.46 8.73
CA SER A 392 8.48 7.46 7.96
C SER A 392 9.63 8.08 8.78
N GLN A 393 9.47 8.26 10.09
CA GLN A 393 10.53 8.72 10.98
C GLN A 393 11.68 7.70 11.04
N ARG A 394 11.35 6.42 11.24
CA ARG A 394 12.38 5.38 11.33
C ARG A 394 13.18 5.23 10.04
N VAL A 395 12.52 5.33 8.89
CA VAL A 395 13.19 5.32 7.58
C VAL A 395 14.09 6.54 7.40
N ALA A 396 13.66 7.72 7.86
CA ALA A 396 14.46 8.96 7.82
C ALA A 396 15.73 8.83 8.69
N GLU A 397 15.59 8.33 9.92
CA GLU A 397 16.74 8.08 10.83
C GLU A 397 17.77 7.15 10.19
N VAL A 398 17.32 6.05 9.58
CA VAL A 398 18.23 5.12 8.88
C VAL A 398 18.96 5.81 7.72
N LEU A 399 18.28 6.65 6.95
CA LEU A 399 18.89 7.40 5.85
C LEU A 399 19.88 8.46 6.36
N GLU A 400 19.55 9.14 7.46
CA GLU A 400 20.41 10.13 8.10
C GLU A 400 21.76 9.53 8.50
N GLU A 401 21.80 8.29 9.05
CA GLU A 401 23.05 7.58 9.36
C GLU A 401 24.03 7.58 8.17
N TYR A 402 23.52 7.42 6.94
CA TYR A 402 24.34 7.39 5.71
C TYR A 402 24.64 8.79 5.17
N LEU A 403 23.70 9.72 5.31
CA LEU A 403 23.89 11.10 4.86
C LEU A 403 24.89 11.87 5.74
N VAL A 404 24.90 11.63 7.06
CA VAL A 404 25.86 12.27 8.00
C VAL A 404 27.14 11.46 8.19
N GLY A 405 27.27 10.29 7.55
CA GLY A 405 28.52 9.52 7.52
C GLY A 405 28.74 8.57 8.71
N THR A 406 27.69 8.26 9.50
CA THR A 406 27.75 7.27 10.60
C THR A 406 27.37 5.85 10.16
N GLY A 407 26.66 5.72 9.03
CA GLY A 407 26.20 4.45 8.47
C GLY A 407 27.34 3.63 7.86
N ARG A 408 27.39 2.33 8.19
CA ARG A 408 28.37 1.37 7.64
C ARG A 408 27.76 0.61 6.47
N ARG A 409 28.52 0.43 5.38
CA ARG A 409 28.16 -0.47 4.28
C ARG A 409 28.18 -1.93 4.71
N GLY A 410 27.32 -2.74 4.16
CA GLY A 410 27.35 -4.20 4.28
C GLY A 410 26.64 -4.76 5.51
N ALA A 411 25.69 -4.04 6.11
CA ALA A 411 24.97 -4.50 7.30
C ALA A 411 24.00 -5.67 7.08
N LEU A 412 23.66 -6.04 5.83
CA LEU A 412 22.72 -7.13 5.53
C LEU A 412 23.28 -8.55 5.72
N GLN A 413 24.59 -8.71 5.92
CA GLN A 413 25.17 -10.03 6.17
C GLN A 413 25.23 -10.29 7.67
N ILE A 414 24.48 -11.29 8.14
CA ILE A 414 24.73 -11.87 9.45
C ILE A 414 26.16 -12.41 9.41
N LYS A 415 27.07 -11.84 10.23
CA LYS A 415 28.36 -12.46 10.46
C LYS A 415 28.09 -13.81 11.11
N GLU A 416 28.54 -14.91 10.46
CA GLU A 416 28.55 -16.25 11.02
C GLU A 416 29.27 -16.30 12.36
#